data_a336bd8339fa70f9c671d054f5948881
#
_entry.id   a336bd8339fa70f9c671d054f5948881
#
_cell.length_a   1.000
_cell.length_b   1.000
_cell.length_c   1.000
_cell.angle_alpha   90.00
_cell.angle_beta   90.00
_cell.angle_gamma   90.00
#
_symmetry.space_group_name_H-M   'P 1'
#
loop_
_entity.id
_entity.type
_entity.pdbx_description
1 polymer ?
#
loop_
_entity_poly.entity_id
_entity_poly.type
_entity_poly.pdbx_seq_one_letter_code
_entity_poly.pdbx_strand_id
1 'polypeptide(L)'
;MHTTTIQDAGLKKLLCAVTVIASLQATAIAQTPPTLPVTPPTQVSAIPAVSGLLTAAQYDDVATLLIGKTPASGLPNHVSQSQKWTTYTQTVETNWAEYTQKIGTPMVEWAKTEVPQVNETVFYPFSGPDFTTAYQMYPNAKRYIMVAMQNAERPLNLGVLNAQLTDQALDVLVSAWQLYGTHGFFVTSYLDRYYYSTQGRIGSSTFITIFMKLQGFELDRVVPIKVNSEGDVEEIPAETRQWPSVRIYATKAGKPIVVDYLKMDLSNPGLQASPENLKFVQAAAVHPTIFKAASHLPQNANFNMIANEILTRAPLIVQDETALNYSALIKSFDVSMYGKFVIAHHAFQSYHTDLAQAFIQRSDVKPLNYRFGYYKDGNYVVLVARRK
;
A
#
# COMPACT_ATOMS: atom_id res chain seq x y z
N MET A 1 -5.31 -2.12 -77.06
CA MET A 1 -5.83 -1.18 -76.06
C MET A 1 -6.60 -1.96 -75.00
N HIS A 2 -5.92 -2.35 -73.97
CA HIS A 2 -6.52 -3.02 -72.80
C HIS A 2 -6.28 -2.13 -71.58
N THR A 3 -7.34 -1.54 -71.08
CA THR A 3 -7.38 -0.85 -69.78
C THR A 3 -7.98 -1.80 -68.75
N THR A 4 -7.15 -2.26 -67.86
CA THR A 4 -7.54 -3.16 -66.78
C THR A 4 -7.96 -2.32 -65.56
N THR A 5 -9.22 -2.42 -65.18
CA THR A 5 -9.81 -1.87 -63.98
C THR A 5 -9.46 -2.78 -62.78
N ILE A 6 -8.58 -2.32 -61.89
CA ILE A 6 -8.36 -2.91 -60.57
C ILE A 6 -8.54 -1.79 -59.56
N GLN A 7 -9.73 -1.60 -59.05
CA GLN A 7 -10.04 -0.87 -57.82
C GLN A 7 -11.51 -1.12 -57.50
N ASP A 8 -11.84 -2.11 -56.65
CA ASP A 8 -13.03 -2.09 -55.81
C ASP A 8 -13.16 -3.27 -54.82
N ALA A 9 -12.06 -3.94 -54.47
CA ALA A 9 -12.11 -5.06 -53.51
C ALA A 9 -11.52 -4.70 -52.12
N GLY A 10 -10.90 -3.52 -51.94
CA GLY A 10 -10.23 -3.13 -50.70
C GLY A 10 -11.09 -2.35 -49.68
N LEU A 11 -12.16 -1.72 -50.17
CA LEU A 11 -12.94 -0.77 -49.30
C LEU A 11 -14.15 -1.42 -48.60
N LYS A 12 -14.59 -2.61 -49.02
CA LYS A 12 -15.71 -3.30 -48.36
C LYS A 12 -15.33 -4.23 -47.22
N LYS A 13 -14.03 -4.48 -46.97
CA LYS A 13 -13.56 -5.26 -45.82
C LYS A 13 -13.19 -4.36 -44.61
N LEU A 14 -13.15 -3.04 -44.79
CA LEU A 14 -12.85 -2.11 -43.69
C LEU A 14 -14.11 -1.55 -43.00
N LEU A 15 -15.30 -1.73 -43.56
CA LEU A 15 -16.54 -1.25 -42.98
C LEU A 15 -17.32 -2.30 -42.17
N CYS A 16 -16.92 -3.58 -42.17
CA CYS A 16 -17.53 -4.61 -41.32
C CYS A 16 -16.81 -4.85 -39.98
N ALA A 17 -15.72 -4.16 -39.71
CA ALA A 17 -14.97 -4.29 -38.44
C ALA A 17 -15.31 -3.21 -37.39
N VAL A 18 -16.21 -2.26 -37.70
CA VAL A 18 -16.50 -1.13 -36.81
C VAL A 18 -17.87 -1.22 -36.13
N THR A 19 -18.66 -2.26 -36.41
CA THR A 19 -20.06 -2.33 -35.88
C THR A 19 -20.28 -3.48 -34.88
N VAL A 20 -19.26 -4.02 -34.23
CA VAL A 20 -19.39 -5.06 -33.17
C VAL A 20 -18.65 -4.68 -31.89
N ILE A 21 -18.32 -3.40 -31.69
CA ILE A 21 -17.75 -2.93 -30.40
C ILE A 21 -18.73 -1.94 -29.74
N ALA A 22 -19.94 -2.41 -29.49
CA ALA A 22 -20.88 -1.65 -28.67
C ALA A 22 -21.84 -2.62 -27.96
N SER A 23 -21.33 -3.52 -27.12
CA SER A 23 -22.04 -4.13 -25.98
C SER A 23 -21.17 -5.20 -25.29
N LEU A 24 -19.98 -4.82 -24.85
CA LEU A 24 -19.30 -5.53 -23.78
C LEU A 24 -19.20 -4.55 -22.63
N GLN A 25 -20.27 -4.49 -21.84
CA GLN A 25 -20.14 -4.07 -20.45
C GLN A 25 -19.09 -4.99 -19.85
N ALA A 26 -17.91 -4.45 -19.63
CA ALA A 26 -16.83 -5.15 -18.95
C ALA A 26 -17.26 -5.37 -17.49
N THR A 27 -17.88 -6.51 -17.22
CA THR A 27 -17.75 -7.14 -15.92
C THR A 27 -16.26 -7.36 -15.74
N ALA A 28 -15.64 -6.57 -14.90
CA ALA A 28 -14.27 -6.77 -14.45
C ALA A 28 -14.25 -8.14 -13.75
N ILE A 29 -13.99 -9.18 -14.51
CA ILE A 29 -13.64 -10.49 -13.96
C ILE A 29 -12.26 -10.25 -13.36
N ALA A 30 -12.21 -10.08 -12.05
CA ALA A 30 -10.99 -10.18 -11.30
C ALA A 30 -10.40 -11.56 -11.58
N GLN A 31 -9.44 -11.61 -12.51
CA GLN A 31 -8.69 -12.84 -12.74
C GLN A 31 -7.98 -13.17 -11.45
N THR A 32 -8.36 -14.29 -10.87
CA THR A 32 -7.71 -14.90 -9.73
C THR A 32 -6.22 -15.05 -10.01
N PRO A 33 -5.34 -14.48 -9.19
CA PRO A 33 -3.92 -14.75 -9.27
C PRO A 33 -3.68 -16.26 -9.14
N PRO A 34 -2.56 -16.80 -9.65
CA PRO A 34 -2.26 -18.22 -9.59
C PRO A 34 -2.41 -18.73 -8.16
N THR A 35 -3.31 -19.66 -7.97
CA THR A 35 -3.59 -20.32 -6.69
C THR A 35 -2.39 -21.18 -6.33
N LEU A 36 -1.61 -20.73 -5.35
CA LEU A 36 -0.79 -21.66 -4.59
C LEU A 36 -1.75 -22.62 -3.85
N PRO A 37 -1.50 -23.92 -3.85
CA PRO A 37 -2.33 -24.87 -3.12
C PRO A 37 -2.15 -24.65 -1.61
N VAL A 38 -3.08 -23.91 -1.01
CA VAL A 38 -3.13 -23.72 0.43
C VAL A 38 -4.35 -24.50 0.92
N THR A 39 -4.09 -25.57 1.63
CA THR A 39 -5.11 -26.31 2.39
C THR A 39 -5.75 -25.33 3.39
N PRO A 40 -7.08 -25.17 3.42
CA PRO A 40 -7.72 -24.28 4.38
C PRO A 40 -7.37 -24.74 5.81
N PRO A 41 -6.95 -23.83 6.69
CA PRO A 41 -6.63 -24.19 8.06
C PRO A 41 -7.87 -24.66 8.81
N THR A 42 -7.72 -25.71 9.55
CA THR A 42 -8.69 -26.24 10.52
C THR A 42 -9.10 -25.13 11.50
N GLN A 43 -10.35 -25.14 11.96
CA GLN A 43 -10.90 -24.13 12.88
C GLN A 43 -9.93 -23.78 14.02
N VAL A 44 -9.59 -22.51 14.11
CA VAL A 44 -8.64 -21.95 15.07
C VAL A 44 -9.38 -21.23 16.19
N SER A 45 -8.97 -21.47 17.43
CA SER A 45 -9.46 -20.72 18.59
C SER A 45 -9.08 -19.23 18.48
N ALA A 46 -9.98 -18.34 18.88
CA ALA A 46 -9.74 -16.90 18.82
C ALA A 46 -8.50 -16.52 19.64
N ILE A 47 -7.65 -15.62 19.10
CA ILE A 47 -6.54 -15.00 19.85
C ILE A 47 -7.13 -14.28 21.08
N PRO A 48 -6.57 -14.49 22.29
CA PRO A 48 -7.02 -13.80 23.49
C PRO A 48 -6.89 -12.26 23.29
N ALA A 49 -7.95 -11.53 23.60
CA ALA A 49 -7.90 -10.09 23.61
C ALA A 49 -7.04 -9.62 24.80
N VAL A 50 -5.94 -8.93 24.54
CA VAL A 50 -5.19 -8.25 25.58
C VAL A 50 -6.01 -7.04 26.03
N SER A 51 -6.36 -6.97 27.33
CA SER A 51 -7.09 -5.82 27.88
C SER A 51 -6.11 -4.68 28.18
N GLY A 52 -6.45 -3.48 27.78
CA GLY A 52 -5.67 -2.26 28.07
C GLY A 52 -4.54 -1.96 27.07
N LEU A 53 -3.85 -0.86 27.32
CA LEU A 53 -2.65 -0.44 26.56
C LEU A 53 -1.42 -1.14 27.14
N LEU A 54 -0.50 -1.51 26.26
CA LEU A 54 0.84 -1.94 26.65
C LEU A 54 1.70 -0.71 27.01
N THR A 55 2.74 -0.92 27.82
CA THR A 55 3.79 0.07 28.02
C THR A 55 4.68 0.19 26.77
N ALA A 56 5.45 1.26 26.64
CA ALA A 56 6.39 1.44 25.53
C ALA A 56 7.36 0.24 25.41
N ALA A 57 7.93 -0.22 26.53
CA ALA A 57 8.80 -1.40 26.53
C ALA A 57 8.11 -2.66 26.03
N GLN A 58 6.84 -2.87 26.40
CA GLN A 58 6.06 -4.01 25.92
C GLN A 58 5.73 -3.89 24.43
N TYR A 59 5.42 -2.69 23.92
CA TYR A 59 5.23 -2.50 22.48
C TYR A 59 6.50 -2.76 21.69
N ASP A 60 7.66 -2.33 22.21
CA ASP A 60 8.94 -2.56 21.58
C ASP A 60 9.34 -4.05 21.60
N ASP A 61 9.04 -4.77 22.68
CA ASP A 61 9.20 -6.23 22.76
C ASP A 61 8.31 -6.94 21.74
N VAL A 62 7.04 -6.54 21.60
CA VAL A 62 6.12 -7.06 20.58
C VAL A 62 6.70 -6.86 19.18
N ALA A 63 7.16 -5.64 18.88
CA ALA A 63 7.75 -5.31 17.59
C ALA A 63 9.03 -6.11 17.32
N THR A 64 9.84 -6.32 18.35
CA THR A 64 11.09 -7.11 18.26
C THR A 64 10.82 -8.57 17.95
N LEU A 65 9.81 -9.19 18.58
CA LEU A 65 9.35 -10.54 18.23
C LEU A 65 8.85 -10.61 16.78
N LEU A 66 8.06 -9.62 16.35
CA LEU A 66 7.50 -9.57 15.00
C LEU A 66 8.55 -9.43 13.89
N ILE A 67 9.75 -8.97 14.20
CA ILE A 67 10.87 -8.96 13.25
C ILE A 67 11.82 -10.16 13.41
N GLY A 68 11.41 -11.19 14.13
CA GLY A 68 12.19 -12.41 14.30
C GLY A 68 13.40 -12.26 15.24
N LYS A 69 13.38 -11.31 16.18
CA LYS A 69 14.46 -11.08 17.13
C LYS A 69 14.03 -11.35 18.57
N THR A 70 15.01 -11.60 19.43
CA THR A 70 14.78 -11.77 20.87
C THR A 70 14.59 -10.41 21.52
N PRO A 71 13.46 -10.13 22.19
CA PRO A 71 13.24 -8.89 22.91
C PRO A 71 14.05 -8.79 24.20
N ALA A 72 14.11 -7.60 24.80
CA ALA A 72 14.81 -7.36 26.06
C ALA A 72 14.24 -8.20 27.22
N SER A 73 12.94 -8.45 27.22
CA SER A 73 12.25 -9.34 28.18
C SER A 73 12.57 -10.83 28.02
N GLY A 74 13.29 -11.22 26.98
CA GLY A 74 13.60 -12.60 26.63
C GLY A 74 12.61 -13.21 25.63
N LEU A 75 12.99 -14.35 25.05
CA LEU A 75 12.16 -15.06 24.10
C LEU A 75 11.15 -15.97 24.87
N PRO A 76 9.82 -15.81 24.65
CA PRO A 76 8.83 -16.67 25.30
C PRO A 76 9.04 -18.15 24.96
N ASN A 77 8.88 -19.06 25.94
CA ASN A 77 9.15 -20.48 25.76
C ASN A 77 8.40 -21.12 24.59
N HIS A 78 7.12 -20.79 24.42
CA HIS A 78 6.30 -21.31 23.31
C HIS A 78 6.76 -20.82 21.94
N VAL A 79 7.42 -19.64 21.87
CA VAL A 79 8.04 -19.12 20.64
C VAL A 79 9.37 -19.83 20.40
N SER A 80 10.23 -19.94 21.42
CA SER A 80 11.54 -20.58 21.29
C SER A 80 11.46 -22.06 20.97
N GLN A 81 10.39 -22.73 21.40
CA GLN A 81 10.14 -24.15 21.13
C GLN A 81 9.45 -24.40 19.78
N SER A 82 8.94 -23.36 19.12
CA SER A 82 8.31 -23.51 17.82
C SER A 82 9.35 -23.84 16.75
N GLN A 83 9.16 -24.95 16.04
CA GLN A 83 9.99 -25.31 14.89
C GLN A 83 9.88 -24.28 13.75
N LYS A 84 8.80 -23.49 13.70
CA LYS A 84 8.56 -22.46 12.68
C LYS A 84 9.29 -21.16 12.98
N TRP A 85 9.73 -20.94 14.22
CA TRP A 85 10.43 -19.71 14.60
C TRP A 85 11.72 -19.50 13.77
N THR A 86 12.55 -20.53 13.66
CA THR A 86 13.78 -20.45 12.85
C THR A 86 13.48 -20.13 11.39
N THR A 87 12.50 -20.78 10.79
CA THR A 87 12.08 -20.50 9.41
C THR A 87 11.57 -19.06 9.26
N TYR A 88 10.79 -18.58 10.22
CA TYR A 88 10.28 -17.22 10.23
C TYR A 88 11.41 -16.19 10.31
N THR A 89 12.33 -16.34 11.27
CA THR A 89 13.46 -15.41 11.44
C THR A 89 14.31 -15.31 10.19
N GLN A 90 14.65 -16.45 9.57
CA GLN A 90 15.40 -16.51 8.31
C GLN A 90 14.63 -15.85 7.16
N THR A 91 13.30 -16.07 7.10
CA THR A 91 12.43 -15.46 6.08
C THR A 91 12.44 -13.95 6.19
N VAL A 92 12.27 -13.40 7.41
CA VAL A 92 12.30 -11.95 7.65
C VAL A 92 13.65 -11.37 7.24
N GLU A 93 14.75 -11.97 7.72
CA GLU A 93 16.11 -11.49 7.46
C GLU A 93 16.42 -11.46 5.96
N THR A 94 16.17 -12.58 5.28
CA THR A 94 16.45 -12.72 3.84
C THR A 94 15.63 -11.76 3.00
N ASN A 95 14.31 -11.71 3.22
CA ASN A 95 13.42 -10.84 2.43
C ASN A 95 13.68 -9.36 2.71
N TRP A 96 13.99 -8.99 3.96
CA TRP A 96 14.30 -7.60 4.28
C TRP A 96 15.64 -7.15 3.69
N ALA A 97 16.67 -8.01 3.74
CA ALA A 97 17.95 -7.72 3.11
C ALA A 97 17.81 -7.55 1.59
N GLU A 98 17.07 -8.44 0.94
CA GLU A 98 16.81 -8.38 -0.49
C GLU A 98 15.99 -7.13 -0.88
N TYR A 99 14.92 -6.83 -0.13
CA TYR A 99 14.14 -5.61 -0.33
C TYR A 99 15.02 -4.35 -0.18
N THR A 100 15.81 -4.29 0.89
CA THR A 100 16.68 -3.14 1.17
C THR A 100 17.68 -2.91 0.06
N GLN A 101 18.32 -3.98 -0.43
CA GLN A 101 19.31 -3.91 -1.50
C GLN A 101 18.68 -3.51 -2.85
N LYS A 102 17.57 -4.14 -3.23
CA LYS A 102 17.00 -4.01 -4.58
C LYS A 102 16.04 -2.82 -4.72
N ILE A 103 15.39 -2.43 -3.64
CA ILE A 103 14.32 -1.43 -3.66
C ILE A 103 14.59 -0.30 -2.66
N GLY A 104 14.78 -0.63 -1.39
CA GLY A 104 14.78 0.36 -0.32
C GLY A 104 15.91 1.38 -0.44
N THR A 105 17.17 0.93 -0.51
CA THR A 105 18.33 1.83 -0.66
C THR A 105 18.26 2.65 -1.96
N PRO A 106 18.02 2.05 -3.14
CA PRO A 106 17.86 2.81 -4.37
C PRO A 106 16.71 3.84 -4.31
N MET A 107 15.59 3.49 -3.67
CA MET A 107 14.45 4.42 -3.49
C MET A 107 14.84 5.62 -2.63
N VAL A 108 15.51 5.39 -1.50
CA VAL A 108 15.97 6.47 -0.60
C VAL A 108 16.94 7.41 -1.32
N GLU A 109 17.92 6.87 -2.06
CA GLU A 109 18.88 7.68 -2.81
C GLU A 109 18.20 8.51 -3.90
N TRP A 110 17.28 7.91 -4.63
CA TRP A 110 16.48 8.59 -5.65
C TRP A 110 15.59 9.68 -5.03
N ALA A 111 14.89 9.37 -3.93
CA ALA A 111 13.99 10.32 -3.29
C ALA A 111 14.70 11.56 -2.72
N LYS A 112 15.95 11.42 -2.24
CA LYS A 112 16.75 12.56 -1.77
C LYS A 112 16.95 13.64 -2.82
N THR A 113 17.06 13.25 -4.09
CA THR A 113 17.36 14.16 -5.19
C THR A 113 16.14 14.57 -5.99
N GLU A 114 15.18 13.67 -6.18
CA GLU A 114 14.08 13.86 -7.11
C GLU A 114 12.76 14.25 -6.43
N VAL A 115 12.60 13.96 -5.14
CA VAL A 115 11.38 14.27 -4.40
C VAL A 115 11.61 15.45 -3.44
N PRO A 116 10.87 16.57 -3.58
CA PRO A 116 10.91 17.63 -2.59
C PRO A 116 10.59 17.14 -1.20
N GLN A 117 11.52 17.28 -0.27
CA GLN A 117 11.36 16.75 1.09
C GLN A 117 10.45 17.64 1.94
N VAL A 118 9.69 17.02 2.83
CA VAL A 118 8.80 17.67 3.78
C VAL A 118 9.10 17.19 5.20
N ASN A 119 8.85 18.06 6.18
CA ASN A 119 9.14 17.79 7.58
C ASN A 119 7.87 17.62 8.42
N GLU A 120 6.69 17.76 7.83
CA GLU A 120 5.44 17.74 8.60
C GLU A 120 4.63 16.49 8.29
N THR A 121 3.66 16.57 7.41
CA THR A 121 2.69 15.48 7.16
C THR A 121 2.78 14.99 5.73
N VAL A 122 2.62 13.68 5.55
CA VAL A 122 2.48 13.00 4.25
C VAL A 122 1.16 12.24 4.23
N PHE A 123 0.43 12.32 3.12
CA PHE A 123 -0.81 11.60 2.90
C PHE A 123 -0.59 10.43 1.92
N TYR A 124 -1.05 9.23 2.31
CA TYR A 124 -0.93 8.02 1.48
C TYR A 124 -2.28 7.28 1.43
N PRO A 125 -3.21 7.73 0.56
CA PRO A 125 -4.45 7.00 0.30
C PRO A 125 -4.17 5.71 -0.47
N PHE A 126 -5.00 4.69 -0.28
CA PHE A 126 -4.84 3.35 -0.86
C PHE A 126 -3.53 2.66 -0.47
N SER A 127 -2.98 3.00 0.69
CA SER A 127 -1.64 2.59 1.11
C SER A 127 -1.53 1.09 1.46
N GLY A 128 -2.63 0.45 1.90
CA GLY A 128 -2.47 -0.76 2.67
C GLY A 128 -1.53 -0.51 3.88
N PRO A 129 -0.81 -1.51 4.36
CA PRO A 129 0.16 -1.35 5.45
C PRO A 129 1.57 -0.89 4.98
N ASP A 130 1.71 -0.32 3.78
CA ASP A 130 3.02 0.01 3.17
C ASP A 130 3.68 1.28 3.75
N PHE A 131 3.93 1.27 5.06
CA PHE A 131 4.67 2.34 5.73
C PHE A 131 6.08 2.51 5.17
N THR A 132 6.69 1.43 4.68
CA THR A 132 8.06 1.45 4.17
C THR A 132 8.24 2.45 3.04
N THR A 133 7.34 2.45 2.05
CA THR A 133 7.37 3.41 0.94
C THR A 133 7.20 4.85 1.45
N ALA A 134 6.23 5.09 2.34
CA ALA A 134 5.98 6.43 2.86
C ALA A 134 7.21 7.01 3.56
N TYR A 135 7.83 6.22 4.44
CA TYR A 135 9.02 6.65 5.18
C TYR A 135 10.26 6.80 4.29
N GLN A 136 10.48 5.89 3.37
CA GLN A 136 11.65 5.97 2.47
C GLN A 136 11.57 7.14 1.48
N MET A 137 10.36 7.52 1.06
CA MET A 137 10.14 8.72 0.24
C MET A 137 10.29 10.02 1.04
N TYR A 138 9.86 10.03 2.30
CA TYR A 138 9.81 11.24 3.15
C TYR A 138 10.36 10.96 4.56
N PRO A 139 11.66 10.65 4.70
CA PRO A 139 12.23 10.23 6.00
C PRO A 139 12.22 11.30 7.08
N ASN A 140 11.96 12.56 6.73
CA ASN A 140 11.92 13.69 7.64
C ASN A 140 10.49 14.08 8.08
N ALA A 141 9.46 13.44 7.53
CA ALA A 141 8.08 13.73 7.91
C ALA A 141 7.83 13.30 9.37
N LYS A 142 7.06 14.10 10.09
CA LYS A 142 6.69 13.84 11.50
C LYS A 142 5.40 13.02 11.60
N ARG A 143 4.56 13.07 10.57
CA ARG A 143 3.27 12.36 10.54
C ARG A 143 3.04 11.71 9.19
N TYR A 144 2.58 10.48 9.22
CA TYR A 144 2.16 9.72 8.04
C TYR A 144 0.70 9.35 8.18
N ILE A 145 -0.15 9.86 7.28
CA ILE A 145 -1.57 9.53 7.21
C ILE A 145 -1.74 8.47 6.13
N MET A 146 -2.05 7.25 6.55
CA MET A 146 -2.23 6.10 5.68
C MET A 146 -3.71 5.68 5.68
N VAL A 147 -4.30 5.50 4.51
CA VAL A 147 -5.71 5.11 4.39
C VAL A 147 -5.86 3.87 3.54
N ALA A 148 -6.60 2.89 4.04
CA ALA A 148 -6.94 1.66 3.32
C ALA A 148 -8.30 1.10 3.77
N MET A 149 -8.76 0.01 3.14
CA MET A 149 -10.04 -0.62 3.46
C MET A 149 -9.95 -1.68 4.58
N GLN A 150 -8.74 -2.16 4.88
CA GLN A 150 -8.51 -3.23 5.85
C GLN A 150 -8.53 -2.70 7.28
N ASN A 151 -8.94 -3.54 8.23
CA ASN A 151 -8.82 -3.22 9.65
C ASN A 151 -7.35 -3.11 10.07
N ALA A 152 -7.05 -2.13 10.93
CA ALA A 152 -5.76 -2.05 11.57
C ALA A 152 -5.53 -3.23 12.53
N GLU A 153 -6.49 -3.50 13.38
CA GLU A 153 -6.43 -4.35 14.58
C GLU A 153 -5.28 -3.93 15.54
N ARG A 154 -5.18 -4.58 16.67
CA ARG A 154 -4.00 -4.43 17.54
C ARG A 154 -2.79 -5.12 16.89
N PRO A 155 -1.56 -4.62 17.03
CA PRO A 155 -0.38 -5.36 16.62
C PRO A 155 -0.39 -6.75 17.25
N LEU A 156 -0.10 -7.77 16.44
CA LEU A 156 -0.05 -9.14 16.90
C LEU A 156 1.01 -9.33 17.99
N ASN A 157 0.61 -9.76 19.17
CA ASN A 157 1.53 -10.04 20.25
C ASN A 157 1.81 -11.55 20.35
N LEU A 158 2.90 -12.02 19.74
CA LEU A 158 3.33 -13.41 19.81
C LEU A 158 3.60 -13.87 21.25
N GLY A 159 3.94 -12.95 22.16
CA GLY A 159 4.28 -13.25 23.56
C GLY A 159 3.11 -13.78 24.41
N VAL A 160 1.86 -13.54 23.99
CA VAL A 160 0.65 -13.96 24.74
C VAL A 160 -0.10 -15.11 24.06
N LEU A 161 0.41 -15.64 22.96
CA LEU A 161 -0.19 -16.77 22.26
C LEU A 161 0.16 -18.11 22.96
N ASN A 162 -0.65 -19.14 22.73
CA ASN A 162 -0.23 -20.51 23.01
C ASN A 162 0.61 -21.06 21.82
N ALA A 163 1.23 -22.24 22.00
CA ALA A 163 2.10 -22.84 21.00
C ALA A 163 1.41 -23.03 19.63
N GLN A 164 0.17 -23.53 19.61
CA GLN A 164 -0.59 -23.77 18.38
C GLN A 164 -0.88 -22.46 17.63
N LEU A 165 -1.34 -21.42 18.34
CA LEU A 165 -1.62 -20.11 17.74
C LEU A 165 -0.34 -19.42 17.28
N THR A 166 0.78 -19.63 17.98
CA THR A 166 2.10 -19.14 17.56
C THR A 166 2.50 -19.74 16.24
N ASP A 167 2.44 -21.04 16.08
CA ASP A 167 2.77 -21.73 14.84
C ASP A 167 1.92 -21.25 13.66
N GLN A 168 0.63 -21.07 13.87
CA GLN A 168 -0.28 -20.56 12.86
C GLN A 168 0.02 -19.11 12.47
N ALA A 169 0.30 -18.26 13.45
CA ALA A 169 0.66 -16.88 13.22
C ALA A 169 1.97 -16.77 12.42
N LEU A 170 2.97 -17.58 12.76
CA LEU A 170 4.25 -17.62 12.05
C LEU A 170 4.09 -18.08 10.59
N ASP A 171 3.23 -19.08 10.30
CA ASP A 171 2.94 -19.49 8.92
C ASP A 171 2.32 -18.35 8.10
N VAL A 172 1.38 -17.63 8.70
CA VAL A 172 0.74 -16.48 8.05
C VAL A 172 1.76 -15.38 7.77
N LEU A 173 2.62 -15.06 8.73
CA LEU A 173 3.65 -14.04 8.58
C LEU A 173 4.70 -14.44 7.52
N VAL A 174 5.12 -15.70 7.47
CA VAL A 174 6.01 -16.23 6.41
C VAL A 174 5.37 -16.03 5.04
N SER A 175 4.10 -16.39 4.89
CA SER A 175 3.36 -16.21 3.63
C SER A 175 3.26 -14.74 3.22
N ALA A 176 3.06 -13.84 4.18
CA ALA A 176 3.04 -12.39 3.96
C ALA A 176 4.38 -11.86 3.44
N TRP A 177 5.49 -12.30 4.04
CA TRP A 177 6.82 -11.94 3.62
C TRP A 177 7.14 -12.41 2.20
N GLN A 178 6.76 -13.64 1.84
CA GLN A 178 6.94 -14.17 0.50
C GLN A 178 6.17 -13.34 -0.55
N LEU A 179 4.94 -12.94 -0.23
CA LEU A 179 4.14 -12.09 -1.11
C LEU A 179 4.74 -10.69 -1.24
N TYR A 180 5.14 -10.06 -0.13
CA TYR A 180 5.75 -8.74 -0.16
C TYR A 180 7.09 -8.75 -0.90
N GLY A 181 7.95 -9.73 -0.64
CA GLY A 181 9.23 -9.89 -1.35
C GLY A 181 9.04 -10.07 -2.86
N THR A 182 8.01 -10.81 -3.27
CA THR A 182 7.69 -11.03 -4.69
C THR A 182 7.12 -9.78 -5.36
N HIS A 183 6.28 -8.99 -4.68
CA HIS A 183 5.52 -7.88 -5.28
C HIS A 183 6.07 -6.49 -4.89
N GLY A 184 6.69 -6.36 -3.72
CA GLY A 184 7.09 -5.06 -3.15
C GLY A 184 5.91 -4.22 -2.66
N PHE A 185 4.71 -4.80 -2.58
CA PHE A 185 3.47 -4.22 -2.05
C PHE A 185 2.53 -5.32 -1.58
N PHE A 186 1.50 -4.95 -0.81
CA PHE A 186 0.46 -5.87 -0.37
C PHE A 186 -0.72 -5.88 -1.34
N VAL A 187 -1.19 -7.07 -1.69
CA VAL A 187 -2.41 -7.23 -2.49
C VAL A 187 -3.60 -7.35 -1.55
N THR A 188 -4.58 -6.45 -1.66
CA THR A 188 -5.77 -6.37 -0.80
C THR A 188 -6.50 -7.70 -0.64
N SER A 189 -6.73 -8.42 -1.75
CA SER A 189 -7.42 -9.73 -1.71
C SER A 189 -6.65 -10.80 -0.92
N TYR A 190 -5.34 -10.70 -0.84
CA TYR A 190 -4.54 -11.59 0.01
C TYR A 190 -4.62 -11.17 1.48
N LEU A 191 -4.57 -9.86 1.77
CA LEU A 191 -4.77 -9.35 3.11
C LEU A 191 -6.12 -9.82 3.65
N ASP A 192 -7.20 -9.66 2.90
CA ASP A 192 -8.55 -10.05 3.32
C ASP A 192 -8.70 -11.57 3.49
N ARG A 193 -8.17 -12.36 2.53
CA ARG A 193 -8.36 -13.82 2.52
C ARG A 193 -7.50 -14.53 3.56
N TYR A 194 -6.24 -14.12 3.72
CA TYR A 194 -5.27 -14.88 4.52
C TYR A 194 -5.04 -14.31 5.90
N TYR A 195 -5.24 -13.00 6.11
CA TYR A 195 -4.92 -12.36 7.38
C TYR A 195 -6.15 -12.02 8.21
N TYR A 196 -7.25 -11.62 7.57
CA TYR A 196 -8.49 -11.28 8.27
C TYR A 196 -9.46 -12.47 8.42
N SER A 197 -9.45 -13.41 7.47
CA SER A 197 -10.36 -14.57 7.49
C SER A 197 -9.87 -15.70 8.38
N THR A 198 -8.57 -15.85 8.59
CA THR A 198 -8.03 -16.75 9.60
C THR A 198 -8.26 -16.12 10.96
N GLN A 199 -8.88 -16.86 11.86
CA GLN A 199 -9.36 -16.42 13.20
C GLN A 199 -8.29 -15.72 14.07
N GLY A 200 -7.09 -15.51 13.56
CA GLY A 200 -5.98 -14.82 14.19
C GLY A 200 -5.94 -13.30 14.03
N ARG A 201 -6.84 -12.70 13.25
CA ARG A 201 -6.96 -11.24 13.06
C ARG A 201 -5.63 -10.50 13.01
N ILE A 202 -4.76 -10.88 12.06
CA ILE A 202 -3.51 -10.15 11.83
C ILE A 202 -3.87 -8.93 11.00
N GLY A 203 -4.01 -7.79 11.65
CA GLY A 203 -4.38 -6.54 10.98
C GLY A 203 -3.19 -5.80 10.39
N SER A 204 -3.50 -4.71 9.67
CA SER A 204 -2.50 -3.86 9.01
C SER A 204 -1.49 -3.26 9.98
N SER A 205 -1.88 -2.99 11.24
CA SER A 205 -0.97 -2.46 12.26
C SER A 205 0.21 -3.40 12.54
N THR A 206 0.01 -4.72 12.45
CA THR A 206 1.10 -5.70 12.61
C THR A 206 2.19 -5.50 11.56
N PHE A 207 1.82 -5.33 10.30
CA PHE A 207 2.80 -5.12 9.22
C PHE A 207 3.45 -3.75 9.29
N ILE A 208 2.69 -2.70 9.64
CA ILE A 208 3.25 -1.37 9.90
C ILE A 208 4.28 -1.43 11.02
N THR A 209 3.96 -2.12 12.13
CA THR A 209 4.88 -2.35 13.26
C THR A 209 6.16 -3.07 12.83
N ILE A 210 6.03 -4.14 12.03
CA ILE A 210 7.18 -4.86 11.46
C ILE A 210 8.07 -3.90 10.66
N PHE A 211 7.50 -3.15 9.75
CA PHE A 211 8.28 -2.23 8.90
C PHE A 211 8.90 -1.07 9.67
N MET A 212 8.21 -0.54 10.67
CA MET A 212 8.79 0.48 11.56
C MET A 212 9.99 -0.08 12.30
N LYS A 213 9.86 -1.26 12.93
CA LYS A 213 10.95 -1.86 13.69
C LYS A 213 12.14 -2.23 12.82
N LEU A 214 11.94 -2.79 11.63
CA LEU A 214 12.99 -3.10 10.66
C LEU A 214 13.74 -1.84 10.18
N GLN A 215 13.07 -0.70 10.17
CA GLN A 215 13.68 0.60 9.84
C GLN A 215 14.31 1.30 11.05
N GLY A 216 14.35 0.66 12.21
CA GLY A 216 15.05 1.15 13.42
C GLY A 216 14.21 2.09 14.27
N PHE A 217 12.89 2.02 14.20
CA PHE A 217 12.00 2.71 15.13
C PHE A 217 11.83 1.92 16.43
N GLU A 218 11.69 2.65 17.51
CA GLU A 218 11.20 2.17 18.81
C GLU A 218 9.73 2.56 18.91
N LEU A 219 8.87 1.60 19.26
CA LEU A 219 7.43 1.83 19.37
C LEU A 219 7.09 2.32 20.79
N ASP A 220 6.50 3.49 20.87
CA ASP A 220 6.13 4.07 22.15
C ASP A 220 4.71 3.69 22.59
N ARG A 221 3.75 3.77 21.66
CA ARG A 221 2.33 3.53 21.95
C ARG A 221 1.53 3.25 20.68
N VAL A 222 0.54 2.36 20.77
CA VAL A 222 -0.46 2.15 19.73
C VAL A 222 -1.84 2.31 20.34
N VAL A 223 -2.67 3.15 19.74
CA VAL A 223 -4.02 3.47 20.25
C VAL A 223 -5.05 3.42 19.13
N PRO A 224 -6.29 3.01 19.42
CA PRO A 224 -7.36 3.08 18.43
C PRO A 224 -7.78 4.54 18.22
N ILE A 225 -8.15 4.85 16.98
CA ILE A 225 -8.58 6.18 16.56
C ILE A 225 -9.85 6.11 15.72
N LYS A 226 -10.51 7.25 15.58
CA LYS A 226 -11.60 7.46 14.62
C LYS A 226 -11.53 8.87 14.03
N VAL A 227 -12.26 9.10 12.96
CA VAL A 227 -12.55 10.45 12.45
C VAL A 227 -13.80 10.95 13.18
N ASN A 228 -13.76 12.15 13.74
CA ASN A 228 -14.90 12.79 14.40
C ASN A 228 -15.76 13.59 13.42
N SER A 229 -16.85 14.20 13.88
CA SER A 229 -17.81 14.95 13.06
C SER A 229 -17.21 16.17 12.34
N GLU A 230 -16.11 16.69 12.88
CA GLU A 230 -15.36 17.82 12.32
C GLU A 230 -14.37 17.39 11.24
N GLY A 231 -14.11 16.08 11.10
CA GLY A 231 -13.12 15.51 10.19
C GLY A 231 -11.73 15.37 10.81
N ASP A 232 -11.61 15.57 12.12
CA ASP A 232 -10.36 15.41 12.84
C ASP A 232 -10.16 13.97 13.32
N VAL A 233 -8.91 13.57 13.49
CA VAL A 233 -8.55 12.25 14.02
C VAL A 233 -8.41 12.32 15.53
N GLU A 234 -9.26 11.60 16.25
CA GLU A 234 -9.24 11.52 17.72
C GLU A 234 -8.96 10.11 18.23
N GLU A 235 -8.30 10.01 19.37
CA GLU A 235 -8.08 8.75 20.08
C GLU A 235 -9.39 8.31 20.74
N ILE A 236 -9.66 7.00 20.75
CA ILE A 236 -10.79 6.40 21.45
C ILE A 236 -10.30 5.46 22.55
N PRO A 237 -11.15 5.09 23.54
CA PRO A 237 -10.76 4.20 24.63
C PRO A 237 -10.17 2.87 24.13
N ALA A 238 -9.07 2.45 24.72
CA ALA A 238 -8.33 1.25 24.34
C ALA A 238 -9.09 -0.05 24.64
N GLU A 239 -10.07 0.02 25.53
CA GLU A 239 -10.98 -1.10 25.87
C GLU A 239 -11.95 -1.43 24.76
N THR A 240 -12.03 -0.57 23.72
CA THR A 240 -12.81 -0.83 22.52
C THR A 240 -12.40 -2.17 21.90
N ARG A 241 -13.39 -3.04 21.67
CA ARG A 241 -13.17 -4.42 21.23
C ARG A 241 -12.51 -4.52 19.86
N GLN A 242 -12.81 -3.61 18.96
CA GLN A 242 -12.30 -3.58 17.58
C GLN A 242 -11.49 -2.31 17.36
N TRP A 243 -10.37 -2.46 16.67
CA TRP A 243 -9.49 -1.36 16.28
C TRP A 243 -9.44 -1.24 14.74
N PRO A 244 -10.48 -0.70 14.12
CA PRO A 244 -10.49 -0.55 12.66
C PRO A 244 -9.38 0.38 12.19
N SER A 245 -9.06 1.40 12.98
CA SER A 245 -8.03 2.39 12.72
C SER A 245 -7.16 2.56 13.95
N VAL A 246 -5.87 2.89 13.75
CA VAL A 246 -4.91 3.07 14.85
C VAL A 246 -3.99 4.25 14.60
N ARG A 247 -3.54 4.85 15.69
CA ARG A 247 -2.38 5.75 15.72
C ARG A 247 -1.22 5.03 16.39
N ILE A 248 -0.07 5.05 15.72
CA ILE A 248 1.18 4.51 16.23
C ILE A 248 2.12 5.68 16.51
N TYR A 249 2.57 5.78 17.75
CA TYR A 249 3.63 6.68 18.18
C TYR A 249 4.92 5.91 18.22
N ALA A 250 5.97 6.47 17.64
CA ALA A 250 7.28 5.84 17.61
C ALA A 250 8.39 6.88 17.55
N THR A 251 9.57 6.46 17.96
CA THR A 251 10.76 7.30 17.98
C THR A 251 11.89 6.63 17.22
N LYS A 252 12.66 7.40 16.44
CA LYS A 252 13.88 6.93 15.79
C LYS A 252 15.00 7.95 16.01
N ALA A 253 16.11 7.49 16.62
CA ALA A 253 17.22 8.37 16.96
C ALA A 253 16.78 9.65 17.70
N GLY A 254 15.86 9.53 18.66
CA GLY A 254 15.31 10.61 19.46
C GLY A 254 14.30 11.52 18.74
N LYS A 255 13.96 11.24 17.49
CA LYS A 255 12.95 11.99 16.71
C LYS A 255 11.61 11.27 16.74
N PRO A 256 10.56 11.86 17.34
CA PRO A 256 9.23 11.26 17.37
C PRO A 256 8.55 11.38 16.02
N ILE A 257 7.78 10.36 15.66
CA ILE A 257 6.85 10.35 14.54
C ILE A 257 5.49 9.80 14.94
N VAL A 258 4.49 10.10 14.14
CA VAL A 258 3.13 9.56 14.26
C VAL A 258 2.71 8.91 12.96
N VAL A 259 2.16 7.72 13.04
CA VAL A 259 1.52 7.03 11.91
C VAL A 259 0.04 6.85 12.22
N ASP A 260 -0.81 7.52 11.48
CA ASP A 260 -2.26 7.31 11.50
C ASP A 260 -2.63 6.34 10.38
N TYR A 261 -3.07 5.16 10.73
CA TYR A 261 -3.67 4.22 9.78
C TYR A 261 -5.18 4.23 9.97
N LEU A 262 -5.89 4.64 8.92
CA LEU A 262 -7.34 4.79 8.93
C LEU A 262 -7.98 3.77 7.98
N LYS A 263 -8.89 2.96 8.51
CA LYS A 263 -9.82 2.20 7.69
C LYS A 263 -10.90 3.11 7.16
N MET A 264 -10.97 3.28 5.85
CA MET A 264 -11.95 4.16 5.22
C MET A 264 -12.31 3.68 3.82
N ASP A 265 -13.60 3.73 3.49
CA ASP A 265 -14.05 3.59 2.11
C ASP A 265 -13.90 4.94 1.39
N LEU A 266 -12.93 5.01 0.48
CA LEU A 266 -12.62 6.20 -0.31
C LEU A 266 -13.46 6.30 -1.60
N SER A 267 -14.39 5.37 -1.83
CA SER A 267 -15.32 5.46 -2.96
C SER A 267 -16.29 6.64 -2.80
N ASN A 268 -16.86 7.11 -3.91
CA ASN A 268 -17.87 8.17 -3.85
C ASN A 268 -19.04 7.82 -2.92
N PRO A 269 -19.64 6.61 -3.00
CA PRO A 269 -20.67 6.23 -2.04
C PRO A 269 -20.19 6.25 -0.58
N GLY A 270 -18.95 5.78 -0.32
CA GLY A 270 -18.38 5.78 1.03
C GLY A 270 -18.19 7.18 1.60
N LEU A 271 -17.63 8.10 0.81
CA LEU A 271 -17.41 9.50 1.21
C LEU A 271 -18.74 10.29 1.32
N GLN A 272 -19.74 9.97 0.50
CA GLN A 272 -21.08 10.58 0.59
C GLN A 272 -21.85 10.10 1.82
N ALA A 273 -21.68 8.83 2.21
CA ALA A 273 -22.32 8.26 3.39
C ALA A 273 -21.70 8.75 4.70
N SER A 274 -20.47 9.26 4.67
CA SER A 274 -19.69 9.69 5.84
C SER A 274 -19.10 11.08 5.58
N PRO A 275 -19.85 12.16 5.78
CA PRO A 275 -19.38 13.53 5.55
C PRO A 275 -18.12 13.89 6.33
N GLU A 276 -17.94 13.34 7.52
CA GLU A 276 -16.73 13.48 8.33
C GLU A 276 -15.49 12.91 7.63
N ASN A 277 -15.63 11.78 6.94
CA ASN A 277 -14.54 11.19 6.15
C ASN A 277 -14.17 12.07 4.95
N LEU A 278 -15.15 12.70 4.31
CA LEU A 278 -14.88 13.67 3.25
C LEU A 278 -14.14 14.90 3.77
N LYS A 279 -14.56 15.47 4.92
CA LYS A 279 -13.84 16.58 5.58
C LYS A 279 -12.39 16.17 5.90
N PHE A 280 -12.21 14.98 6.46
CA PHE A 280 -10.87 14.43 6.74
C PHE A 280 -10.02 14.33 5.46
N VAL A 281 -10.56 13.77 4.37
CA VAL A 281 -9.86 13.65 3.08
C VAL A 281 -9.47 15.04 2.56
N GLN A 282 -10.35 16.03 2.67
CA GLN A 282 -10.08 17.41 2.26
C GLN A 282 -8.93 18.04 3.07
N ALA A 283 -8.88 17.78 4.37
CA ALA A 283 -7.80 18.23 5.24
C ALA A 283 -6.50 17.48 4.97
N ALA A 284 -6.55 16.18 4.71
CA ALA A 284 -5.37 15.37 4.40
C ALA A 284 -4.79 15.68 3.01
N ALA A 285 -5.61 15.99 2.03
CA ALA A 285 -5.22 16.25 0.65
C ALA A 285 -4.37 17.52 0.45
N VAL A 286 -4.26 18.40 1.45
CA VAL A 286 -3.38 19.59 1.39
C VAL A 286 -1.90 19.24 1.59
N HIS A 287 -1.60 17.98 1.92
CA HIS A 287 -0.25 17.49 2.13
C HIS A 287 0.31 16.78 0.88
N PRO A 288 1.65 16.64 0.76
CA PRO A 288 2.25 15.79 -0.23
C PRO A 288 1.63 14.39 -0.21
N THR A 289 1.23 13.92 -1.38
CA THR A 289 0.47 12.67 -1.52
C THR A 289 1.30 11.62 -2.23
N ILE A 290 1.26 10.39 -1.72
CA ILE A 290 1.87 9.22 -2.34
C ILE A 290 0.76 8.30 -2.84
N PHE A 291 0.97 7.74 -4.04
CA PHE A 291 0.22 6.59 -4.54
C PHE A 291 1.18 5.52 -5.03
N LYS A 292 0.94 4.29 -4.64
CA LYS A 292 1.66 3.13 -5.17
C LYS A 292 0.73 1.93 -5.19
N ALA A 293 0.66 1.27 -6.32
CA ALA A 293 -0.16 0.09 -6.51
C ALA A 293 -1.64 0.30 -6.13
N ALA A 294 -2.19 1.48 -6.50
CA ALA A 294 -3.57 1.89 -6.16
C ALA A 294 -4.66 1.20 -7.03
N SER A 295 -4.29 0.17 -7.80
CA SER A 295 -5.22 -0.66 -8.60
C SER A 295 -6.11 0.13 -9.57
N HIS A 296 -5.63 1.28 -10.05
CA HIS A 296 -6.38 2.22 -10.91
C HIS A 296 -7.68 2.76 -10.29
N LEU A 297 -7.87 2.61 -8.98
CA LEU A 297 -9.07 3.13 -8.30
C LEU A 297 -9.23 4.65 -8.49
N PRO A 298 -8.18 5.49 -8.36
CA PRO A 298 -8.31 6.93 -8.59
C PRO A 298 -8.68 7.33 -10.04
N GLN A 299 -8.56 6.40 -11.00
CA GLN A 299 -8.97 6.61 -12.39
C GLN A 299 -10.42 6.18 -12.66
N ASN A 300 -11.03 5.45 -11.72
CA ASN A 300 -12.39 4.98 -11.83
C ASN A 300 -13.38 6.07 -11.39
N ALA A 301 -14.49 6.22 -12.14
CA ALA A 301 -15.53 7.21 -11.86
C ALA A 301 -16.09 7.11 -10.42
N ASN A 302 -16.09 5.91 -9.83
CA ASN A 302 -16.52 5.70 -8.44
C ASN A 302 -15.58 6.27 -7.37
N PHE A 303 -14.39 6.78 -7.75
CA PHE A 303 -13.39 7.37 -6.87
C PHE A 303 -13.04 8.81 -7.29
N ASN A 304 -13.85 9.44 -8.13
CA ASN A 304 -13.53 10.77 -8.64
C ASN A 304 -13.59 11.85 -7.54
N MET A 305 -14.34 11.67 -6.44
CA MET A 305 -14.35 12.61 -5.33
C MET A 305 -12.96 12.74 -4.71
N ILE A 306 -12.35 11.63 -4.26
CA ILE A 306 -11.00 11.68 -3.69
C ILE A 306 -9.96 12.12 -4.72
N ALA A 307 -10.06 11.67 -5.96
CA ALA A 307 -9.15 12.08 -7.03
C ALA A 307 -9.18 13.61 -7.24
N ASN A 308 -10.37 14.21 -7.26
CA ASN A 308 -10.55 15.66 -7.40
C ASN A 308 -10.03 16.44 -6.18
N GLU A 309 -10.27 15.96 -4.96
CA GLU A 309 -9.72 16.61 -3.75
C GLU A 309 -8.19 16.67 -3.80
N ILE A 310 -7.55 15.58 -4.19
CA ILE A 310 -6.09 15.53 -4.31
C ILE A 310 -5.60 16.40 -5.48
N LEU A 311 -6.20 16.28 -6.66
CA LEU A 311 -5.85 17.13 -7.82
C LEU A 311 -6.01 18.62 -7.53
N THR A 312 -6.96 19.00 -6.68
CA THR A 312 -7.24 20.39 -6.32
C THR A 312 -6.32 20.92 -5.23
N ARG A 313 -5.92 20.10 -4.26
CA ARG A 313 -5.31 20.56 -3.02
C ARG A 313 -3.85 20.15 -2.84
N ALA A 314 -3.43 18.98 -3.33
CA ALA A 314 -2.09 18.48 -3.06
C ALA A 314 -1.01 19.39 -3.68
N PRO A 315 0.02 19.80 -2.92
CA PRO A 315 1.13 20.57 -3.44
C PRO A 315 2.09 19.72 -4.28
N LEU A 316 2.14 18.43 -3.99
CA LEU A 316 3.07 17.46 -4.56
C LEU A 316 2.42 16.08 -4.59
N ILE A 317 2.56 15.37 -5.70
CA ILE A 317 2.09 14.00 -5.84
C ILE A 317 3.25 13.14 -6.34
N VAL A 318 3.52 12.02 -5.66
CA VAL A 318 4.43 10.98 -6.12
C VAL A 318 3.59 9.74 -6.38
N GLN A 319 3.60 9.24 -7.61
CA GLN A 319 2.73 8.13 -7.98
C GLN A 319 3.35 7.20 -9.01
N ASP A 320 2.85 5.96 -9.04
CA ASP A 320 3.01 5.06 -10.19
C ASP A 320 1.90 5.27 -11.22
N GLU A 321 1.86 4.40 -12.24
CA GLU A 321 0.86 4.44 -13.32
C GLU A 321 -0.56 4.14 -12.84
N THR A 322 -0.72 3.58 -11.64
CA THR A 322 -2.03 3.07 -11.16
C THR A 322 -2.89 4.11 -10.46
N ALA A 323 -2.36 5.33 -10.27
CA ALA A 323 -3.05 6.38 -9.53
C ALA A 323 -3.83 7.35 -10.44
N LEU A 324 -3.54 8.63 -10.42
CA LEU A 324 -4.27 9.65 -11.18
C LEU A 324 -3.87 9.63 -12.65
N ASN A 325 -4.82 9.92 -13.54
CA ASN A 325 -4.55 10.01 -14.98
C ASN A 325 -3.50 11.08 -15.30
N TYR A 326 -2.57 10.76 -16.19
CA TYR A 326 -1.53 11.69 -16.64
C TYR A 326 -2.12 12.99 -17.22
N SER A 327 -3.15 12.86 -18.07
CA SER A 327 -3.85 14.00 -18.66
C SER A 327 -4.55 14.90 -17.64
N ALA A 328 -4.93 14.37 -16.47
CA ALA A 328 -5.46 15.17 -15.36
C ALA A 328 -4.34 15.90 -14.62
N LEU A 329 -3.21 15.21 -14.38
CA LEU A 329 -2.06 15.79 -13.67
C LEU A 329 -1.49 16.99 -14.40
N ILE A 330 -1.23 16.90 -15.70
CA ILE A 330 -0.56 17.95 -16.47
C ILE A 330 -1.34 19.27 -16.56
N LYS A 331 -2.63 19.27 -16.23
CA LYS A 331 -3.45 20.50 -16.18
C LYS A 331 -3.03 21.43 -15.05
N SER A 332 -2.65 20.86 -13.90
CA SER A 332 -2.38 21.63 -12.67
C SER A 332 -0.98 21.40 -12.10
N PHE A 333 -0.20 20.50 -12.69
CA PHE A 333 1.12 20.12 -12.18
C PHE A 333 2.17 20.11 -13.28
N ASP A 334 3.40 20.46 -12.90
CA ASP A 334 4.61 20.15 -13.64
C ASP A 334 5.01 18.72 -13.29
N VAL A 335 5.04 17.83 -14.30
CA VAL A 335 5.25 16.40 -14.10
C VAL A 335 6.61 15.97 -14.59
N SER A 336 7.47 15.52 -13.68
CA SER A 336 8.71 14.80 -13.98
C SER A 336 8.41 13.29 -14.06
N MET A 337 8.98 12.63 -15.07
CA MET A 337 8.72 11.23 -15.37
C MET A 337 10.00 10.41 -15.21
N TYR A 338 9.87 9.25 -14.57
CA TYR A 338 11.00 8.37 -14.29
C TYR A 338 10.66 6.94 -14.66
N GLY A 339 11.65 6.22 -15.18
CA GLY A 339 11.57 4.81 -15.50
C GLY A 339 11.20 4.55 -16.95
N LYS A 340 10.46 3.48 -17.17
CA LYS A 340 10.05 3.00 -18.49
C LYS A 340 8.63 2.47 -18.43
N PHE A 341 7.81 2.94 -19.36
CA PHE A 341 6.46 2.41 -19.56
C PHE A 341 6.33 1.86 -20.99
N VAL A 342 6.17 0.55 -21.11
CA VAL A 342 6.06 -0.13 -22.40
C VAL A 342 4.62 -0.54 -22.69
N ILE A 343 3.98 -1.16 -21.70
CA ILE A 343 2.61 -1.64 -21.79
C ILE A 343 1.97 -1.70 -20.41
N ALA A 344 0.69 -1.43 -20.32
CA ALA A 344 -0.06 -1.62 -19.08
C ALA A 344 -0.03 -3.09 -18.63
N HIS A 345 -0.03 -3.31 -17.32
CA HIS A 345 -0.14 -4.64 -16.75
C HIS A 345 -1.36 -5.36 -17.34
N HIS A 346 -1.23 -6.64 -17.67
CA HIS A 346 -2.27 -7.42 -18.37
C HIS A 346 -3.67 -7.33 -17.75
N ALA A 347 -3.76 -7.15 -16.42
CA ALA A 347 -5.02 -6.96 -15.71
C ALA A 347 -5.65 -5.57 -15.95
N PHE A 348 -4.92 -4.61 -16.55
CA PHE A 348 -5.31 -3.21 -16.65
C PHE A 348 -5.05 -2.62 -18.06
N GLN A 349 -5.10 -3.44 -19.11
CA GLN A 349 -4.74 -3.05 -20.48
C GLN A 349 -5.58 -1.90 -21.07
N SER A 350 -6.76 -1.65 -20.54
CA SER A 350 -7.64 -0.56 -20.97
C SER A 350 -7.25 0.82 -20.45
N TYR A 351 -6.30 0.87 -19.52
CA TYR A 351 -5.83 2.12 -18.92
C TYR A 351 -4.53 2.61 -19.58
N HIS A 352 -4.24 3.92 -19.56
CA HIS A 352 -2.94 4.54 -19.82
C HIS A 352 -2.54 4.85 -21.27
N THR A 353 -3.45 5.03 -22.17
CA THR A 353 -3.08 5.45 -23.55
C THR A 353 -2.35 6.78 -23.57
N ASP A 354 -2.75 7.75 -22.71
CA ASP A 354 -2.13 9.08 -22.58
C ASP A 354 -0.74 8.99 -21.92
N LEU A 355 -0.57 8.18 -20.89
CA LEU A 355 0.71 7.96 -20.23
C LEU A 355 1.72 7.28 -21.16
N ALA A 356 1.29 6.24 -21.90
CA ALA A 356 2.13 5.54 -22.85
C ALA A 356 2.63 6.49 -23.96
N GLN A 357 1.76 7.35 -24.49
CA GLN A 357 2.13 8.37 -25.46
C GLN A 357 3.12 9.37 -24.86
N ALA A 358 2.94 9.81 -23.62
CA ALA A 358 3.85 10.71 -22.95
C ALA A 358 5.26 10.10 -22.83
N PHE A 359 5.39 8.83 -22.47
CA PHE A 359 6.68 8.14 -22.39
C PHE A 359 7.37 8.00 -23.75
N ILE A 360 6.62 7.93 -24.85
CA ILE A 360 7.16 7.87 -26.22
C ILE A 360 7.59 9.27 -26.70
N GLN A 361 6.83 10.30 -26.36
CA GLN A 361 7.01 11.64 -26.95
C GLN A 361 7.98 12.52 -26.15
N ARG A 362 8.12 12.29 -24.84
CA ARG A 362 8.99 13.11 -23.98
C ARG A 362 10.43 12.61 -24.01
N SER A 363 11.36 13.52 -24.28
CA SER A 363 12.81 13.25 -24.27
C SER A 363 13.47 13.45 -22.90
N ASP A 364 12.73 13.99 -21.93
CA ASP A 364 13.21 14.33 -20.58
C ASP A 364 12.89 13.27 -19.52
N VAL A 365 12.42 12.09 -19.95
CA VAL A 365 12.19 10.96 -19.05
C VAL A 365 13.53 10.47 -18.48
N LYS A 366 13.61 10.42 -17.14
CA LYS A 366 14.82 10.01 -16.43
C LYS A 366 14.80 8.50 -16.11
N PRO A 367 15.97 7.86 -15.98
CA PRO A 367 16.04 6.46 -15.56
C PRO A 367 15.53 6.28 -14.13
N LEU A 368 14.98 5.07 -13.85
CA LEU A 368 14.63 4.60 -12.52
C LEU A 368 15.31 3.24 -12.31
N ASN A 369 16.04 3.08 -11.24
CA ASN A 369 16.89 1.91 -10.98
C ASN A 369 16.33 0.97 -9.89
N TYR A 370 15.08 1.19 -9.46
CA TYR A 370 14.39 0.32 -8.50
C TYR A 370 12.94 0.09 -8.93
N ARG A 371 12.38 -0.99 -8.40
CA ARG A 371 10.98 -1.35 -8.66
C ARG A 371 10.03 -0.46 -7.86
N PHE A 372 9.01 0.04 -8.56
CA PHE A 372 7.91 0.77 -7.96
C PHE A 372 6.58 0.35 -8.63
N GLY A 373 5.52 0.13 -7.86
CA GLY A 373 4.23 -0.31 -8.39
C GLY A 373 4.17 -1.77 -8.82
N TYR A 374 3.27 -2.08 -9.76
CA TYR A 374 2.92 -3.47 -10.14
C TYR A 374 3.93 -4.18 -11.03
N TYR A 375 4.75 -3.45 -11.75
CA TYR A 375 5.57 -4.04 -12.78
C TYR A 375 6.81 -4.78 -12.26
N LYS A 376 7.24 -5.76 -13.07
CA LYS A 376 8.51 -6.50 -12.96
C LYS A 376 9.37 -6.18 -14.20
N ASP A 377 10.59 -6.63 -14.21
CA ASP A 377 11.44 -6.67 -15.41
C ASP A 377 11.78 -5.31 -16.03
N GLY A 378 12.03 -4.31 -15.18
CA GLY A 378 12.53 -3.00 -15.62
C GLY A 378 11.48 -2.06 -16.22
N ASN A 379 10.20 -2.41 -16.17
CA ASN A 379 9.10 -1.55 -16.60
C ASN A 379 8.50 -0.78 -15.40
N TYR A 380 9.33 0.01 -14.72
CA TYR A 380 8.96 0.76 -13.51
C TYR A 380 8.65 2.20 -13.85
N VAL A 381 7.62 2.74 -13.23
CA VAL A 381 7.15 4.11 -13.46
C VAL A 381 7.04 4.85 -12.14
N VAL A 382 7.62 6.05 -12.09
CA VAL A 382 7.30 7.05 -11.06
C VAL A 382 7.05 8.39 -11.75
N LEU A 383 5.97 9.04 -11.35
CA LEU A 383 5.65 10.42 -11.70
C LEU A 383 5.80 11.27 -10.44
N VAL A 384 6.53 12.37 -10.56
CA VAL A 384 6.62 13.40 -9.52
C VAL A 384 5.95 14.66 -10.08
N ALA A 385 4.76 14.95 -9.57
CA ALA A 385 3.92 16.05 -10.01
C ALA A 385 3.94 17.19 -8.99
N ARG A 386 4.52 18.33 -9.33
CA ARG A 386 4.60 19.53 -8.50
C ARG A 386 3.54 20.52 -8.96
N ARG A 387 2.79 21.08 -8.02
CA ARG A 387 1.77 22.07 -8.35
C ARG A 387 2.40 23.29 -9.04
N LYS A 388 1.77 23.75 -10.12
CA LYS A 388 2.17 24.94 -10.88
C LYS A 388 1.98 26.22 -10.07
#